data_698316ebe8cd33405d7a5a49b5829d2c
#
_entry.id   698316ebe8cd33405d7a5a49b5829d2c
#
_cell.length_a   1.000
_cell.length_b   1.000
_cell.length_c   1.000
_cell.angle_alpha   90.00
_cell.angle_beta   90.00
_cell.angle_gamma   90.00
#
_symmetry.space_group_name_H-M   'P 1'
#
loop_
_entity.id
_entity.type
_entity.pdbx_description
1 polymer ?
#
loop_
_entity_poly.entity_id
_entity_poly.type
_entity_poly.pdbx_seq_one_letter_code
_entity_poly.pdbx_strand_id
1 'polypeptide(L)'
;MEMIDIIVKKINEIENIELYLIVFLILFTLWFMLNTVKYYKGEKRKVKHLHRFAKEGESLSQYELAKRYAKGKAVKKSCQNAAFWYQKAAYAGNDEAGSILGKMLKRKRC
;
A
#
# COMPACT_ATOMS: atom_id res chain seq x y z
N MET A 1 2.36 36.98 -33.12
CA MET A 1 3.56 37.42 -32.40
C MET A 1 3.22 38.23 -31.16
N GLU A 2 2.19 39.05 -31.18
CA GLU A 2 1.77 39.82 -30.01
C GLU A 2 1.40 38.94 -28.80
N MET A 3 0.79 37.77 -29.01
CA MET A 3 0.44 36.84 -27.92
C MET A 3 1.69 36.28 -27.23
N ILE A 4 2.74 35.99 -28.00
CA ILE A 4 3.99 35.45 -27.43
C ILE A 4 4.67 36.55 -26.61
N ASP A 5 4.70 37.78 -27.09
CA ASP A 5 5.29 38.91 -26.37
C ASP A 5 4.54 39.19 -25.07
N ILE A 6 3.20 39.09 -25.08
CA ILE A 6 2.38 39.24 -23.89
C ILE A 6 2.67 38.14 -22.88
N ILE A 7 2.83 36.86 -23.35
CA ILE A 7 3.15 35.72 -22.52
C ILE A 7 4.53 35.89 -21.91
N VAL A 8 5.53 36.26 -22.73
CA VAL A 8 6.91 36.48 -22.26
C VAL A 8 6.95 37.63 -21.25
N LYS A 9 6.20 38.68 -21.50
CA LYS A 9 6.08 39.85 -20.60
C LYS A 9 5.44 39.45 -19.29
N LYS A 10 4.38 38.62 -19.32
CA LYS A 10 3.75 38.06 -18.11
C LYS A 10 4.70 37.15 -17.35
N ILE A 11 5.46 36.35 -18.04
CA ILE A 11 6.47 35.46 -17.42
C ILE A 11 7.54 36.32 -16.73
N ASN A 12 7.97 37.41 -17.34
CA ASN A 12 8.95 38.31 -16.75
C ASN A 12 8.36 39.17 -15.61
N GLU A 13 7.06 39.46 -15.67
CA GLU A 13 6.34 40.18 -14.62
C GLU A 13 5.90 39.25 -13.48
N ILE A 14 5.81 37.93 -13.74
CA ILE A 14 5.63 36.95 -12.68
C ILE A 14 6.83 37.13 -11.76
N GLU A 15 6.57 37.68 -10.59
CA GLU A 15 7.56 37.81 -9.56
C GLU A 15 8.19 36.44 -9.30
N ASN A 16 9.46 36.40 -8.96
CA ASN A 16 10.22 35.17 -8.69
C ASN A 16 9.47 34.22 -7.74
N ILE A 17 8.56 34.74 -6.92
CA ILE A 17 7.74 33.98 -5.96
C ILE A 17 6.84 32.97 -6.68
N GLU A 18 6.13 33.37 -7.76
CA GLU A 18 5.26 32.46 -8.50
C GLU A 18 6.06 31.36 -9.21
N LEU A 19 7.20 31.72 -9.78
CA LEU A 19 8.12 30.77 -10.40
C LEU A 19 8.61 29.77 -9.38
N TYR A 20 9.00 30.21 -8.18
CA TYR A 20 9.43 29.33 -7.10
C TYR A 20 8.32 28.40 -6.64
N LEU A 21 7.06 28.89 -6.58
CA LEU A 21 5.91 28.06 -6.21
C LEU A 21 5.67 26.95 -7.23
N ILE A 22 5.77 27.25 -8.54
CA ILE A 22 5.60 26.26 -9.60
C ILE A 22 6.69 25.20 -9.51
N VAL A 23 7.95 25.61 -9.37
CA VAL A 23 9.10 24.69 -9.23
C VAL A 23 8.94 23.84 -7.98
N PHE A 24 8.53 24.44 -6.87
CA PHE A 24 8.28 23.73 -5.61
C PHE A 24 7.20 22.67 -5.77
N LEU A 25 6.08 23.00 -6.44
CA LEU A 25 5.00 22.04 -6.68
C LEU A 25 5.46 20.88 -7.55
N ILE A 26 6.23 21.14 -8.60
CA ILE A 26 6.79 20.08 -9.45
C ILE A 26 7.71 19.17 -8.66
N LEU A 27 8.63 19.73 -7.88
CA LEU A 27 9.57 18.97 -7.06
C LEU A 27 8.82 18.18 -5.98
N PHE A 28 7.79 18.76 -5.37
CA PHE A 28 6.97 18.11 -4.37
C PHE A 28 6.20 16.92 -4.95
N THR A 29 5.60 17.09 -6.14
CA THR A 29 4.87 15.99 -6.79
C THR A 29 5.80 14.85 -7.18
N LEU A 30 6.98 15.15 -7.70
CA LEU A 30 8.00 14.15 -8.02
C LEU A 30 8.45 13.41 -6.77
N TRP A 31 8.76 14.15 -5.70
CA TRP A 31 9.14 13.56 -4.43
C TRP A 31 8.03 12.65 -3.87
N PHE A 32 6.79 13.11 -3.93
CA PHE A 32 5.63 12.35 -3.47
C PHE A 32 5.47 11.06 -4.28
N MET A 33 5.60 11.14 -5.61
CA MET A 33 5.52 9.96 -6.47
C MET A 33 6.62 8.95 -6.15
N LEU A 34 7.86 9.41 -6.00
CA LEU A 34 8.99 8.53 -5.66
C LEU A 34 8.79 7.89 -4.29
N ASN A 35 8.30 8.65 -3.33
CA ASN A 35 8.03 8.15 -1.99
C ASN A 35 6.93 7.09 -2.00
N THR A 36 5.87 7.30 -2.79
CA THR A 36 4.78 6.35 -2.96
C THR A 36 5.27 5.05 -3.59
N VAL A 37 6.10 5.14 -4.62
CA VAL A 37 6.69 3.95 -5.27
C VAL A 37 7.55 3.16 -4.28
N LYS A 38 8.37 3.84 -3.49
CA LYS A 38 9.18 3.18 -2.45
C LYS A 38 8.32 2.47 -1.42
N TYR A 39 7.22 3.09 -1.00
CA TYR A 39 6.28 2.50 -0.06
C TYR A 39 5.68 1.20 -0.62
N TYR A 40 5.18 1.23 -1.86
CA TYR A 40 4.59 0.05 -2.50
C TYR A 40 5.61 -1.09 -2.67
N LYS A 41 6.82 -0.78 -3.08
CA LYS A 41 7.90 -1.78 -3.20
C LYS A 41 8.24 -2.40 -1.85
N GLY A 42 8.31 -1.58 -0.80
CA GLY A 42 8.55 -2.05 0.56
C GLY A 42 7.45 -2.98 1.05
N GLU A 43 6.18 -2.66 0.80
CA GLU A 43 5.05 -3.50 1.18
C GLU A 43 5.04 -4.83 0.42
N LYS A 44 5.38 -4.85 -0.87
CA LYS A 44 5.52 -6.09 -1.63
C LYS A 44 6.64 -6.99 -1.10
N ARG A 45 7.76 -6.41 -0.68
CA ARG A 45 8.85 -7.17 -0.05
C ARG A 45 8.40 -7.78 1.26
N LYS A 46 7.67 -7.04 2.08
CA LYS A 46 7.11 -7.56 3.34
C LYS A 46 6.23 -8.77 3.09
N VAL A 47 5.36 -8.73 2.08
CA VAL A 47 4.50 -9.85 1.70
C VAL A 47 5.33 -11.05 1.30
N LYS A 48 6.38 -10.86 0.52
CA LYS A 48 7.30 -11.95 0.14
C LYS A 48 7.91 -12.64 1.37
N HIS A 49 8.38 -11.84 2.32
CA HIS A 49 8.94 -12.37 3.57
C HIS A 49 7.89 -13.08 4.41
N LEU A 50 6.69 -12.51 4.50
CA LEU A 50 5.58 -13.15 5.21
C LEU A 50 5.21 -14.49 4.59
N HIS A 51 5.17 -14.60 3.28
CA HIS A 51 4.91 -15.86 2.57
C HIS A 51 5.96 -16.92 2.93
N ARG A 52 7.22 -16.55 2.93
CA ARG A 52 8.30 -17.46 3.25
C ARG A 52 8.18 -17.98 4.69
N PHE A 53 8.03 -17.08 5.64
CA PHE A 53 7.90 -17.46 7.06
C PHE A 53 6.60 -18.21 7.34
N ALA A 54 5.52 -17.83 6.67
CA ALA A 54 4.24 -18.53 6.79
C ALA A 54 4.33 -19.98 6.30
N LYS A 55 5.06 -20.23 5.20
CA LYS A 55 5.32 -21.58 4.70
C LYS A 55 6.17 -22.40 5.66
N GLU A 56 7.07 -21.74 6.39
CA GLU A 56 7.91 -22.38 7.41
C GLU A 56 7.14 -22.72 8.70
N GLY A 57 5.89 -22.27 8.82
CA GLY A 57 5.02 -22.60 9.95
C GLY A 57 4.93 -21.56 11.04
N GLU A 58 5.46 -20.34 10.81
CA GLU A 58 5.38 -19.25 11.78
C GLU A 58 3.96 -18.70 11.86
N SER A 59 3.30 -18.89 13.01
CA SER A 59 1.89 -18.52 13.20
C SER A 59 1.63 -17.03 13.04
N LEU A 60 2.52 -16.17 13.51
CA LEU A 60 2.37 -14.71 13.39
C LEU A 60 2.43 -14.28 11.94
N SER A 61 3.36 -14.84 11.17
CA SER A 61 3.47 -14.54 9.74
C SER A 61 2.24 -15.01 8.96
N GLN A 62 1.71 -16.17 9.30
CA GLN A 62 0.47 -16.71 8.73
C GLN A 62 -0.71 -15.77 9.02
N TYR A 63 -0.81 -15.30 10.25
CA TYR A 63 -1.85 -14.36 10.68
C TYR A 63 -1.75 -13.01 9.94
N GLU A 64 -0.56 -12.43 9.88
CA GLU A 64 -0.33 -11.17 9.16
C GLU A 64 -0.59 -11.30 7.66
N LEU A 65 -0.20 -12.42 7.06
CA LEU A 65 -0.47 -12.70 5.65
C LEU A 65 -1.96 -12.82 5.38
N ALA A 66 -2.69 -13.49 6.27
CA ALA A 66 -4.14 -13.61 6.20
C ALA A 66 -4.82 -12.23 6.25
N LYS A 67 -4.37 -11.35 7.12
CA LYS A 67 -4.87 -9.96 7.19
C LYS A 67 -4.66 -9.22 5.87
N ARG A 68 -3.52 -9.38 5.25
CA ARG A 68 -3.23 -8.72 3.99
C ARG A 68 -4.16 -9.19 2.87
N TYR A 69 -4.43 -10.49 2.81
CA TYR A 69 -5.40 -11.02 1.85
C TYR A 69 -6.83 -10.56 2.15
N ALA A 70 -7.19 -10.46 3.41
CA ALA A 70 -8.52 -9.99 3.79
C ALA A 70 -8.76 -8.53 3.43
N LYS A 71 -7.73 -7.69 3.53
CA LYS A 71 -7.80 -6.25 3.24
C LYS A 71 -7.38 -5.91 1.80
N GLY A 72 -6.65 -6.77 1.13
CA GLY A 72 -6.07 -6.48 -0.18
C GLY A 72 -4.87 -5.55 -0.11
N LYS A 73 -4.10 -5.61 0.98
CA LYS A 73 -2.93 -4.74 1.18
C LYS A 73 -1.67 -5.36 0.58
N ALA A 74 -1.18 -4.79 -0.50
CA ALA A 74 -0.04 -5.25 -1.30
C ALA A 74 -0.22 -6.63 -1.92
N VAL A 75 -1.41 -7.19 -1.84
CA VAL A 75 -1.83 -8.42 -2.51
C VAL A 75 -3.26 -8.24 -3.01
N LYS A 76 -3.66 -9.02 -3.99
CA LYS A 76 -5.05 -9.00 -4.46
C LYS A 76 -5.94 -9.55 -3.34
N LYS A 77 -7.00 -8.82 -3.01
CA LYS A 77 -7.95 -9.24 -1.99
C LYS A 77 -8.53 -10.62 -2.35
N SER A 78 -8.44 -11.55 -1.40
CA SER A 78 -8.97 -12.89 -1.54
C SER A 78 -9.42 -13.42 -0.20
N CYS A 79 -10.73 -13.55 -0.03
CA CYS A 79 -11.30 -14.10 1.21
C CYS A 79 -10.94 -15.57 1.40
N GLN A 80 -10.81 -16.33 0.31
CA GLN A 80 -10.41 -17.73 0.36
C GLN A 80 -8.97 -17.89 0.87
N ASN A 81 -8.04 -17.09 0.34
CA ASN A 81 -6.65 -17.13 0.81
C ASN A 81 -6.53 -16.62 2.24
N ALA A 82 -7.29 -15.61 2.60
CA ALA A 82 -7.34 -15.11 3.98
C ALA A 82 -7.80 -16.21 4.93
N ALA A 83 -8.90 -16.89 4.61
CA ALA A 83 -9.43 -17.99 5.43
C ALA A 83 -8.42 -19.13 5.56
N PHE A 84 -7.75 -19.49 4.47
CA PHE A 84 -6.72 -20.53 4.45
C PHE A 84 -5.58 -20.21 5.43
N TRP A 85 -5.05 -18.99 5.38
CA TRP A 85 -3.94 -18.58 6.24
C TRP A 85 -4.39 -18.36 7.70
N TYR A 86 -5.63 -17.87 7.93
CA TYR A 86 -6.18 -17.80 9.29
C TYR A 86 -6.33 -19.18 9.89
N GLN A 87 -6.78 -20.15 9.11
CA GLN A 87 -6.92 -21.54 9.57
C GLN A 87 -5.56 -22.12 9.96
N LYS A 88 -4.55 -21.93 9.13
CA LYS A 88 -3.19 -22.38 9.43
C LYS A 88 -2.62 -21.72 10.68
N ALA A 89 -2.82 -20.41 10.81
CA ALA A 89 -2.39 -19.67 11.99
C ALA A 89 -3.07 -20.17 13.27
N ALA A 90 -4.36 -20.45 13.19
CA ALA A 90 -5.14 -20.99 14.31
C ALA A 90 -4.61 -22.36 14.74
N TYR A 91 -4.33 -23.24 13.79
CA TYR A 91 -3.73 -24.56 14.08
C TYR A 91 -2.32 -24.44 14.67
N ALA A 92 -1.60 -23.38 14.31
CA ALA A 92 -0.25 -23.13 14.85
C ALA A 92 -0.29 -22.44 16.22
N GLY A 93 -1.49 -22.22 16.80
CA GLY A 93 -1.66 -21.67 18.14
C GLY A 93 -2.06 -20.22 18.23
N ASN A 94 -2.39 -19.57 17.12
CA ASN A 94 -2.84 -18.16 17.14
C ASN A 94 -4.36 -18.11 17.38
N ASP A 95 -4.76 -17.76 18.61
CA ASP A 95 -6.16 -17.70 19.02
C ASP A 95 -6.93 -16.59 18.30
N GLU A 96 -6.29 -15.46 18.02
CA GLU A 96 -6.93 -14.36 17.31
C GLU A 96 -7.31 -14.77 15.88
N ALA A 97 -6.46 -15.55 15.22
CA ALA A 97 -6.73 -16.08 13.89
C ALA A 97 -7.97 -16.95 13.89
N GLY A 98 -8.08 -17.84 14.88
CA GLY A 98 -9.27 -18.69 15.06
C GLY A 98 -10.56 -17.89 15.28
N SER A 99 -10.49 -16.85 16.10
CA SER A 99 -11.62 -15.97 16.36
C SER A 99 -12.09 -15.24 15.11
N ILE A 100 -11.16 -14.68 14.34
CA ILE A 100 -11.45 -13.97 13.09
C ILE A 100 -12.04 -14.92 12.07
N LEU A 101 -11.46 -16.12 11.93
CA LEU A 101 -11.95 -17.15 11.01
C LEU A 101 -13.39 -17.53 11.34
N GLY A 102 -13.73 -17.70 12.62
CA GLY A 102 -15.09 -17.97 13.06
C GLY A 102 -16.06 -16.88 12.64
N LYS A 103 -15.67 -15.62 12.79
CA LYS A 103 -16.48 -14.47 12.36
C LYS A 103 -16.65 -14.42 10.84
N MET A 104 -15.62 -14.72 10.09
CA MET A 104 -15.68 -14.79 8.62
C MET A 104 -16.65 -15.85 8.15
N LEU A 105 -16.61 -17.03 8.76
CA LEU A 105 -17.48 -18.15 8.41
C LEU A 105 -18.95 -17.81 8.70
N LYS A 106 -19.23 -17.13 9.82
CA LYS A 106 -20.59 -16.68 10.17
C LYS A 106 -21.12 -15.64 9.18
N ARG A 107 -20.27 -14.69 8.78
CA ARG A 107 -20.67 -13.59 7.89
C ARG A 107 -20.58 -13.97 6.41
N LYS A 108 -19.97 -15.09 6.06
CA LYS A 108 -19.66 -15.53 4.68
C LYS A 108 -18.88 -14.49 3.87
N ARG A 109 -18.12 -13.64 4.56
CA ARG A 109 -17.26 -12.62 3.93
C ARG A 109 -16.08 -12.28 4.83
N CYS A 110 -15.05 -11.70 4.27
CA CYS A 110 -13.89 -11.21 5.02
C CYS A 110 -13.96 -9.72 5.35
#